data_bad83faad0f5e6129ebffd34d290f69b
#
_entry.id   bad83faad0f5e6129ebffd34d290f69b
#
_cell.length_a   1.000
_cell.length_b   1.000
_cell.length_c   1.000
_cell.angle_alpha   90.00
_cell.angle_beta   90.00
_cell.angle_gamma   90.00
#
_symmetry.space_group_name_H-M   'P 1'
#
loop_
_entity.id
_entity.type
_entity.pdbx_description
1 polymer ?
#
loop_
_entity_poly.entity_id
_entity_poly.type
_entity_poly.pdbx_seq_one_letter_code
_entity_poly.pdbx_strand_id
1 'polypeptide(L)'
;MAPEAEAEDVLAELRRLRAGVPLLSGALVAGIDGLVLAHDTPDVALERVAALTAAALGVATRMTEATGRGGFGELLVRGESGCIASYAAGPSAVLTLLAEEGADVAALHLEGRRAGDRIGELIDAARRRAARTAPPALVPGQQPRSQPPQPSGQQPPRPPQSGPLPDPLPDPQSDPLSPRP
;
A
#
# COMPACT_ATOMS: atom_id res chain seq x y z
N MET A 1 -10.74 20.01 -1.35
CA MET A 1 -10.36 20.81 -2.54
C MET A 1 -9.02 20.37 -3.18
N ALA A 2 -8.02 19.88 -2.45
CA ALA A 2 -6.78 19.38 -3.08
C ALA A 2 -6.92 18.05 -3.88
N PRO A 3 -7.69 17.04 -3.41
CA PRO A 3 -7.80 15.77 -4.14
C PRO A 3 -8.59 15.88 -5.46
N GLU A 4 -9.52 16.82 -5.59
CA GLU A 4 -10.32 17.01 -6.80
C GLU A 4 -9.48 17.59 -7.95
N ALA A 5 -8.63 18.58 -7.67
CA ALA A 5 -7.74 19.17 -8.68
C ALA A 5 -6.69 18.15 -9.19
N GLU A 6 -6.22 17.27 -8.32
CA GLU A 6 -5.32 16.17 -8.70
C GLU A 6 -6.02 15.18 -9.64
N ALA A 7 -7.23 14.78 -9.32
CA ALA A 7 -8.02 13.88 -10.14
C ALA A 7 -8.34 14.49 -11.51
N GLU A 8 -8.57 15.80 -11.58
CA GLU A 8 -8.78 16.52 -12.84
C GLU A 8 -7.53 16.55 -13.72
N ASP A 9 -6.35 16.82 -13.16
CA ASP A 9 -5.08 16.83 -13.88
C ASP A 9 -4.76 15.43 -14.44
N VAL A 10 -4.96 14.38 -13.65
CA VAL A 10 -4.78 12.99 -14.06
C VAL A 10 -5.80 12.63 -15.15
N LEU A 11 -7.07 13.00 -15.00
CA LEU A 11 -8.11 12.75 -16.00
C LEU A 11 -7.80 13.45 -17.33
N ALA A 12 -7.28 14.66 -17.29
CA ALA A 12 -6.85 15.39 -18.50
C ALA A 12 -5.74 14.63 -19.25
N GLU A 13 -4.79 14.05 -18.53
CA GLU A 13 -3.74 13.22 -19.12
C GLU A 13 -4.31 11.91 -19.73
N LEU A 14 -5.26 11.25 -19.06
CA LEU A 14 -5.93 10.06 -19.61
C LEU A 14 -6.67 10.37 -20.91
N ARG A 15 -7.41 11.47 -20.97
CA ARG A 15 -8.12 11.92 -22.18
C ARG A 15 -7.16 12.24 -23.33
N ARG A 16 -6.05 12.89 -23.01
CA ARG A 16 -4.99 13.20 -23.99
C ARG A 16 -4.37 11.91 -24.56
N LEU A 17 -4.08 10.95 -23.70
CA LEU A 17 -3.54 9.66 -24.08
C LEU A 17 -4.51 8.90 -25.01
N ARG A 18 -5.80 8.85 -24.64
CA ARG A 18 -6.83 8.19 -25.43
C ARG A 18 -7.07 8.86 -26.77
N ALA A 19 -6.96 10.18 -26.85
CA ALA A 19 -7.05 10.91 -28.12
C ALA A 19 -5.82 10.70 -29.02
N GLY A 20 -4.65 10.42 -28.45
CA GLY A 20 -3.38 10.28 -29.16
C GLY A 20 -3.02 8.85 -29.59
N VAL A 21 -3.62 7.84 -28.95
CA VAL A 21 -3.32 6.41 -29.24
C VAL A 21 -4.52 5.76 -29.93
N PRO A 22 -4.39 5.37 -31.22
CA PRO A 22 -5.47 4.69 -31.94
C PRO A 22 -5.85 3.37 -31.29
N LEU A 23 -7.15 3.03 -31.31
CA LEU A 23 -7.72 1.81 -30.75
C LEU A 23 -7.54 1.67 -29.22
N LEU A 24 -7.24 2.75 -28.52
CA LEU A 24 -7.31 2.79 -27.07
C LEU A 24 -8.76 3.00 -26.64
N SER A 25 -9.39 1.95 -26.14
CA SER A 25 -10.81 1.95 -25.76
C SER A 25 -11.04 2.48 -24.35
N GLY A 26 -10.00 2.45 -23.47
CA GLY A 26 -10.11 2.95 -22.14
C GLY A 26 -8.77 3.14 -21.44
N ALA A 27 -8.78 4.01 -20.43
CA ALA A 27 -7.63 4.24 -19.55
C ALA A 27 -8.10 4.49 -18.12
N LEU A 28 -7.38 3.95 -17.16
CA LEU A 28 -7.64 4.17 -15.73
C LEU A 28 -6.34 4.27 -14.93
N VAL A 29 -6.36 5.03 -13.86
CA VAL A 29 -5.32 5.08 -12.85
C VAL A 29 -5.88 4.57 -11.54
N ALA A 30 -5.17 3.65 -10.91
CA ALA A 30 -5.52 3.12 -9.60
C ALA A 30 -4.31 3.19 -8.67
N GLY A 31 -4.56 3.24 -7.37
CA GLY A 31 -3.56 3.00 -6.35
C GLY A 31 -3.08 1.55 -6.36
N ILE A 32 -1.91 1.29 -5.79
CA ILE A 32 -1.41 -0.08 -5.58
C ILE A 32 -2.31 -0.90 -4.64
N ASP A 33 -3.22 -0.25 -3.92
CA ASP A 33 -4.28 -0.82 -3.09
C ASP A 33 -5.54 -1.20 -3.89
N GLY A 34 -5.58 -0.89 -5.19
CA GLY A 34 -6.70 -1.18 -6.08
C GLY A 34 -7.83 -0.14 -6.05
N LEU A 35 -7.64 0.99 -5.38
CA LEU A 35 -8.61 2.09 -5.41
C LEU A 35 -8.47 2.90 -6.70
N VAL A 36 -9.58 3.15 -7.39
CA VAL A 36 -9.61 3.98 -8.61
C VAL A 36 -9.35 5.44 -8.24
N LEU A 37 -8.36 6.06 -8.87
CA LEU A 37 -8.01 7.48 -8.69
C LEU A 37 -8.63 8.35 -9.79
N ALA A 38 -8.55 7.91 -11.04
CA ALA A 38 -9.16 8.58 -12.19
C ALA A 38 -9.38 7.56 -13.32
N HIS A 39 -10.34 7.81 -14.20
CA HIS A 39 -10.58 6.97 -15.37
C HIS A 39 -11.20 7.75 -16.54
N ASP A 40 -10.92 7.29 -17.75
CA ASP A 40 -11.59 7.66 -18.99
C ASP A 40 -11.92 6.36 -19.76
N THR A 41 -12.92 5.63 -19.26
CA THR A 41 -13.31 4.32 -19.76
C THR A 41 -14.83 4.23 -19.74
N PRO A 42 -15.51 3.98 -20.88
CA PRO A 42 -16.92 3.63 -20.91
C PRO A 42 -17.12 2.16 -20.51
N ASP A 43 -18.25 1.87 -19.89
CA ASP A 43 -18.88 0.54 -19.70
C ASP A 43 -18.02 -0.60 -19.15
N VAL A 44 -17.04 -0.31 -18.28
CA VAL A 44 -16.21 -1.32 -17.61
C VAL A 44 -16.46 -1.30 -16.10
N ALA A 45 -16.44 -2.47 -15.47
CA ALA A 45 -16.47 -2.59 -14.01
C ALA A 45 -15.12 -2.12 -13.42
N LEU A 46 -14.96 -0.80 -13.29
CA LEU A 46 -13.70 -0.12 -12.98
C LEU A 46 -13.04 -0.63 -11.71
N GLU A 47 -13.81 -0.79 -10.63
CA GLU A 47 -13.30 -1.27 -9.35
C GLU A 47 -12.76 -2.70 -9.49
N ARG A 48 -13.41 -3.52 -10.30
CA ARG A 48 -12.96 -4.89 -10.57
C ARG A 48 -11.65 -4.90 -11.37
N VAL A 49 -11.55 -4.06 -12.40
CA VAL A 49 -10.31 -3.94 -13.19
C VAL A 49 -9.19 -3.40 -12.33
N ALA A 50 -9.43 -2.37 -11.53
CA ALA A 50 -8.44 -1.80 -10.62
C ALA A 50 -7.93 -2.83 -9.61
N ALA A 51 -8.83 -3.59 -8.97
CA ALA A 51 -8.45 -4.64 -8.03
C ALA A 51 -7.63 -5.76 -8.69
N LEU A 52 -8.02 -6.21 -9.89
CA LEU A 52 -7.28 -7.21 -10.66
C LEU A 52 -5.90 -6.69 -11.09
N THR A 53 -5.81 -5.42 -11.50
CA THR A 53 -4.55 -4.79 -11.84
C THR A 53 -3.62 -4.70 -10.64
N ALA A 54 -4.12 -4.30 -9.47
CA ALA A 54 -3.33 -4.26 -8.24
C ALA A 54 -2.80 -5.66 -7.84
N ALA A 55 -3.64 -6.69 -7.97
CA ALA A 55 -3.23 -8.08 -7.72
C ALA A 55 -2.15 -8.54 -8.71
N ALA A 56 -2.33 -8.26 -10.01
CA ALA A 56 -1.37 -8.59 -11.07
C ALA A 56 -0.04 -7.85 -10.87
N LEU A 57 -0.09 -6.56 -10.48
CA LEU A 57 1.08 -5.76 -10.13
C LEU A 57 1.86 -6.39 -8.97
N GLY A 58 1.16 -6.82 -7.91
CA GLY A 58 1.79 -7.49 -6.77
C GLY A 58 2.52 -8.78 -7.16
N VAL A 59 1.94 -9.58 -8.08
CA VAL A 59 2.59 -10.77 -8.62
C VAL A 59 3.79 -10.39 -9.51
N ALA A 60 3.62 -9.45 -10.44
CA ALA A 60 4.66 -9.03 -11.36
C ALA A 60 5.87 -8.44 -10.62
N THR A 61 5.65 -7.63 -9.58
CA THR A 61 6.71 -7.09 -8.72
C THR A 61 7.52 -8.19 -8.07
N ARG A 62 6.85 -9.20 -7.47
CA ARG A 62 7.54 -10.35 -6.87
C ARG A 62 8.34 -11.18 -7.89
N MET A 63 7.83 -11.31 -9.12
CA MET A 63 8.54 -11.99 -10.20
C MET A 63 9.81 -11.25 -10.61
N THR A 64 9.75 -9.93 -10.76
CA THR A 64 10.93 -9.12 -11.13
C THR A 64 11.97 -9.11 -10.02
N GLU A 65 11.56 -9.04 -8.76
CA GLU A 65 12.42 -9.11 -7.58
C GLU A 65 13.09 -10.51 -7.46
N ALA A 66 12.30 -11.57 -7.53
CA ALA A 66 12.79 -12.96 -7.42
C ALA A 66 13.79 -13.33 -8.53
N THR A 67 13.70 -12.68 -9.69
CA THR A 67 14.58 -12.88 -10.83
C THR A 67 15.71 -11.86 -10.93
N GLY A 68 15.82 -10.94 -9.96
CA GLY A 68 16.86 -9.90 -9.93
C GLY A 68 16.71 -8.86 -11.05
N ARG A 69 15.50 -8.65 -11.57
CA ARG A 69 15.21 -7.70 -12.65
C ARG A 69 14.89 -6.29 -12.15
N GLY A 70 14.89 -6.08 -10.83
CA GLY A 70 14.56 -4.80 -10.21
C GLY A 70 13.08 -4.59 -9.97
N GLY A 71 12.64 -3.34 -9.83
CA GLY A 71 11.23 -3.00 -9.60
C GLY A 71 10.35 -3.27 -10.82
N PHE A 72 9.02 -3.24 -10.59
CA PHE A 72 8.04 -3.36 -11.65
C PHE A 72 8.11 -2.14 -12.60
N GLY A 73 8.10 -2.39 -13.90
CA GLY A 73 8.02 -1.36 -14.95
C GLY A 73 6.67 -1.40 -15.67
N GLU A 74 6.36 -2.54 -16.27
CA GLU A 74 5.16 -2.71 -17.08
C GLU A 74 4.70 -4.17 -17.14
N LEU A 75 3.41 -4.37 -17.44
CA LEU A 75 2.78 -5.66 -17.67
C LEU A 75 1.85 -5.57 -18.88
N LEU A 76 1.97 -6.51 -19.80
CA LEU A 76 1.05 -6.66 -20.94
C LEU A 76 0.31 -7.99 -20.83
N VAL A 77 -1.01 -7.92 -20.89
CA VAL A 77 -1.89 -9.09 -20.94
C VAL A 77 -2.65 -9.05 -22.27
N ARG A 78 -2.49 -10.09 -23.09
CA ARG A 78 -3.25 -10.24 -24.34
C ARG A 78 -4.47 -11.13 -24.12
N GLY A 79 -5.62 -10.62 -24.57
CA GLY A 79 -6.84 -11.38 -24.76
C GLY A 79 -7.11 -11.63 -26.26
N GLU A 80 -8.19 -12.31 -26.56
CA GLU A 80 -8.63 -12.59 -27.94
C GLU A 80 -9.07 -11.31 -28.67
N SER A 81 -9.69 -10.36 -27.94
CA SER A 81 -10.28 -9.13 -28.49
C SER A 81 -9.45 -7.87 -28.19
N GLY A 82 -8.17 -8.01 -27.86
CA GLY A 82 -7.31 -6.87 -27.54
C GLY A 82 -6.31 -7.14 -26.44
N CYS A 83 -5.83 -6.07 -25.81
CA CYS A 83 -4.86 -6.21 -24.74
C CYS A 83 -5.08 -5.18 -23.60
N ILE A 84 -4.56 -5.54 -22.42
CA ILE A 84 -4.47 -4.67 -21.26
C ILE A 84 -2.99 -4.42 -21.01
N ALA A 85 -2.58 -3.16 -20.94
CA ALA A 85 -1.22 -2.79 -20.61
C ALA A 85 -1.20 -1.95 -19.34
N SER A 86 -0.36 -2.33 -18.37
CA SER A 86 -0.23 -1.62 -17.10
C SER A 86 1.19 -1.10 -16.93
N TYR A 87 1.33 0.14 -16.51
CA TYR A 87 2.59 0.86 -16.34
C TYR A 87 2.67 1.43 -14.94
N ALA A 88 3.85 1.39 -14.34
CA ALA A 88 4.07 2.09 -13.09
C ALA A 88 3.78 3.60 -13.26
N ALA A 89 3.07 4.18 -12.30
CA ALA A 89 2.79 5.60 -12.21
C ALA A 89 3.31 6.13 -10.86
N GLY A 90 4.63 6.24 -10.78
CA GLY A 90 5.32 6.48 -9.50
C GLY A 90 5.28 5.26 -8.57
N PRO A 91 5.63 5.45 -7.29
CA PRO A 91 5.75 4.36 -6.33
C PRO A 91 4.41 3.82 -5.79
N SER A 92 3.31 4.50 -6.05
CA SER A 92 2.05 4.26 -5.35
C SER A 92 0.82 4.16 -6.24
N ALA A 93 0.99 4.24 -7.55
CA ALA A 93 -0.10 4.13 -8.51
C ALA A 93 0.30 3.33 -9.75
N VAL A 94 -0.68 2.91 -10.51
CA VAL A 94 -0.55 2.17 -11.76
C VAL A 94 -1.51 2.76 -12.80
N LEU A 95 -1.00 3.02 -13.99
CA LEU A 95 -1.79 3.35 -15.17
C LEU A 95 -2.14 2.06 -15.89
N THR A 96 -3.41 1.85 -16.20
CA THR A 96 -3.89 0.71 -16.98
C THR A 96 -4.60 1.18 -18.23
N LEU A 97 -4.20 0.64 -19.37
CA LEU A 97 -4.73 0.94 -20.69
C LEU A 97 -5.45 -0.27 -21.25
N LEU A 98 -6.62 -0.05 -21.81
CA LEU A 98 -7.43 -1.05 -22.51
C LEU A 98 -7.37 -0.74 -23.99
N ALA A 99 -6.83 -1.67 -24.79
CA ALA A 99 -6.68 -1.49 -26.21
C ALA A 99 -7.38 -2.62 -26.98
N GLU A 100 -8.02 -2.28 -28.08
CA GLU A 100 -8.73 -3.20 -28.95
C GLU A 100 -7.78 -4.04 -29.81
N GLU A 101 -8.32 -5.04 -30.47
CA GLU A 101 -7.58 -5.84 -31.42
C GLU A 101 -7.00 -4.97 -32.54
N GLY A 102 -5.74 -5.22 -32.91
CA GLY A 102 -5.04 -4.44 -33.94
C GLY A 102 -4.36 -3.16 -33.43
N ALA A 103 -4.48 -2.82 -32.16
CA ALA A 103 -3.73 -1.68 -31.59
C ALA A 103 -2.21 -1.87 -31.76
N ASP A 104 -1.51 -0.77 -32.11
CA ASP A 104 -0.06 -0.74 -32.16
C ASP A 104 0.54 -0.80 -30.75
N VAL A 105 1.04 -1.99 -30.39
CA VAL A 105 1.61 -2.25 -29.08
C VAL A 105 2.89 -1.41 -28.83
N ALA A 106 3.65 -1.11 -29.86
CA ALA A 106 4.86 -0.28 -29.69
C ALA A 106 4.50 1.18 -29.34
N ALA A 107 3.50 1.72 -30.04
CA ALA A 107 2.96 3.04 -29.73
C ALA A 107 2.31 3.05 -28.35
N LEU A 108 1.54 2.01 -28.02
CA LEU A 108 0.92 1.85 -26.70
C LEU A 108 1.96 1.84 -25.58
N HIS A 109 3.05 1.09 -25.74
CA HIS A 109 4.15 1.06 -24.75
C HIS A 109 4.86 2.40 -24.62
N LEU A 110 5.16 3.05 -25.73
CA LEU A 110 5.86 4.35 -25.70
C LEU A 110 5.04 5.42 -24.96
N GLU A 111 3.76 5.56 -25.38
CA GLU A 111 2.89 6.58 -24.78
C GLU A 111 2.43 6.19 -23.38
N GLY A 112 2.22 4.90 -23.09
CA GLY A 112 1.87 4.40 -21.77
C GLY A 112 2.95 4.67 -20.72
N ARG A 113 4.22 4.44 -21.04
CA ARG A 113 5.35 4.77 -20.15
C ARG A 113 5.43 6.28 -19.90
N ARG A 114 5.38 7.09 -20.96
CA ARG A 114 5.42 8.56 -20.84
C ARG A 114 4.26 9.10 -19.98
N ALA A 115 3.08 8.56 -20.17
CA ALA A 115 1.92 8.96 -19.39
C ALA A 115 2.04 8.47 -17.93
N GLY A 116 2.54 7.25 -17.71
CA GLY A 116 2.81 6.73 -16.37
C GLY A 116 3.76 7.63 -15.59
N ASP A 117 4.87 8.05 -16.20
CA ASP A 117 5.83 8.98 -15.58
C ASP A 117 5.15 10.31 -15.21
N ARG A 118 4.42 10.94 -16.16
CA ARG A 118 3.72 12.21 -15.91
C ARG A 118 2.66 12.09 -14.82
N ILE A 119 1.87 11.01 -14.83
CA ILE A 119 0.84 10.76 -13.80
C ILE A 119 1.50 10.56 -12.45
N GLY A 120 2.61 9.82 -12.38
CA GLY A 120 3.39 9.65 -11.17
C GLY A 120 3.85 10.98 -10.57
N GLU A 121 4.37 11.89 -11.42
CA GLU A 121 4.77 13.23 -11.00
C GLU A 121 3.60 14.07 -10.46
N LEU A 122 2.42 13.99 -11.10
CA LEU A 122 1.20 14.68 -10.65
C LEU A 122 0.76 14.20 -9.27
N ILE A 123 0.68 12.88 -9.08
CA ILE A 123 0.29 12.25 -7.81
C ILE A 123 1.29 12.61 -6.70
N ASP A 124 2.58 12.51 -6.97
CA ASP A 124 3.61 12.85 -5.99
C ASP A 124 3.60 14.34 -5.61
N ALA A 125 3.37 15.22 -6.59
CA ALA A 125 3.25 16.65 -6.33
C ALA A 125 2.03 16.98 -5.44
N ALA A 126 0.90 16.31 -5.66
CA ALA A 126 -0.31 16.48 -4.87
C ALA A 126 -0.11 15.97 -3.43
N ARG A 127 0.51 14.81 -3.27
CA ARG A 127 0.86 14.26 -1.94
C ARG A 127 1.79 15.19 -1.16
N ARG A 128 2.80 15.75 -1.81
CA ARG A 128 3.68 16.74 -1.17
C ARG A 128 2.94 18.02 -0.78
N ARG A 129 1.97 18.47 -1.57
CA ARG A 129 1.11 19.61 -1.22
C ARG A 129 0.24 19.29 -0.01
N ALA A 130 -0.44 18.14 -0.01
CA ALA A 130 -1.27 17.69 1.10
C ALA A 130 -0.47 17.56 2.42
N ALA A 131 0.74 17.00 2.37
CA ALA A 131 1.61 16.88 3.54
C ALA A 131 2.02 18.24 4.14
N ARG A 132 2.18 19.27 3.29
CA ARG A 132 2.50 20.64 3.76
C ARG A 132 1.31 21.38 4.36
N THR A 133 0.09 21.03 3.95
CA THR A 133 -1.15 21.65 4.44
C THR A 133 -1.79 20.89 5.59
N ALA A 134 -1.33 19.68 5.87
CA ALA A 134 -1.80 18.89 7.00
C ALA A 134 -1.40 19.60 8.31
N PRO A 135 -2.35 19.83 9.26
CA PRO A 135 -1.97 20.31 10.59
C PRO A 135 -1.04 19.29 11.24
N PRO A 136 -0.06 19.74 12.08
CA PRO A 136 0.82 18.83 12.76
C PRO A 136 0.00 17.79 13.51
N ALA A 137 0.24 16.52 13.21
CA ALA A 137 -0.44 15.41 13.85
C ALA A 137 -0.28 15.59 15.38
N LEU A 138 -1.40 15.73 16.08
CA LEU A 138 -1.44 15.64 17.53
C LEU A 138 -0.84 14.27 17.89
N VAL A 139 0.38 14.29 18.40
CA VAL A 139 1.06 13.09 18.89
C VAL A 139 0.18 12.54 20.02
N PRO A 140 -0.46 11.35 19.88
CA PRO A 140 -1.19 10.76 20.96
C PRO A 140 -0.21 10.39 22.06
N GLY A 141 -0.19 11.14 23.18
CA GLY A 141 0.67 10.80 24.31
C GLY A 141 1.40 11.95 25.01
N GLN A 142 1.23 13.21 24.61
CA GLN A 142 1.59 14.30 25.52
C GLN A 142 0.40 14.64 26.42
N GLN A 143 0.11 13.75 27.35
CA GLN A 143 -0.56 14.16 28.58
C GLN A 143 0.35 15.20 29.24
N PRO A 144 -0.20 16.36 29.68
CA PRO A 144 0.58 17.28 30.51
C PRO A 144 1.08 16.46 31.69
N ARG A 145 2.41 16.44 31.85
CA ARG A 145 3.06 15.80 33.02
C ARG A 145 2.42 16.39 34.26
N SER A 146 1.50 15.64 34.85
CA SER A 146 1.01 15.92 36.19
C SER A 146 2.24 16.05 37.07
N GLN A 147 2.37 17.20 37.75
CA GLN A 147 3.43 17.44 38.72
C GLN A 147 3.48 16.24 39.65
N PRO A 148 4.69 15.74 40.00
CA PRO A 148 4.81 14.69 41.00
C PRO A 148 4.20 15.17 42.32
N PRO A 149 3.42 14.33 43.03
CA PRO A 149 2.88 14.70 44.31
C PRO A 149 4.04 15.00 45.28
N GLN A 150 3.96 16.13 45.97
CA GLN A 150 4.91 16.50 47.02
C GLN A 150 4.84 15.45 48.13
N PRO A 151 5.96 15.05 48.72
CA PRO A 151 5.99 14.08 49.81
C PRO A 151 5.40 14.66 51.08
N SER A 152 4.18 14.27 51.43
CA SER A 152 3.61 14.52 52.75
C SER A 152 4.17 13.51 53.74
N GLY A 153 4.87 14.02 54.77
CA GLY A 153 5.03 13.42 56.09
C GLY A 153 5.56 11.98 56.16
N GLN A 154 6.83 11.83 56.39
CA GLN A 154 7.46 10.58 56.82
C GLN A 154 6.85 10.09 58.16
N GLN A 155 6.18 8.93 58.16
CA GLN A 155 6.04 8.12 59.37
C GLN A 155 7.17 7.08 59.38
N PRO A 156 7.85 6.88 60.52
CA PRO A 156 8.93 5.90 60.61
C PRO A 156 8.41 4.45 60.52
N PRO A 157 9.21 3.51 59.99
CA PRO A 157 8.79 2.13 59.78
C PRO A 157 8.64 1.37 61.12
N ARG A 158 7.51 0.60 61.22
CA ARG A 158 7.34 -0.37 62.28
C ARG A 158 8.30 -1.55 62.10
N PRO A 159 8.83 -2.15 63.16
CA PRO A 159 9.70 -3.31 63.06
C PRO A 159 8.91 -4.55 62.67
N PRO A 160 9.55 -5.53 61.96
CA PRO A 160 8.89 -6.72 61.48
C PRO A 160 8.52 -7.66 62.64
N GLN A 161 7.25 -8.12 62.62
CA GLN A 161 6.79 -9.21 63.44
C GLN A 161 7.20 -10.55 62.84
N SER A 162 7.93 -11.34 63.62
CA SER A 162 8.34 -12.71 63.26
C SER A 162 7.13 -13.62 63.16
N GLY A 163 6.79 -14.10 61.99
CA GLY A 163 5.86 -15.20 61.77
C GLY A 163 6.62 -16.54 61.71
N PRO A 164 5.94 -17.66 62.04
CA PRO A 164 6.60 -18.97 62.13
C PRO A 164 7.03 -19.50 60.73
N LEU A 165 8.11 -20.27 60.77
CA LEU A 165 8.72 -20.94 59.57
C LEU A 165 7.71 -21.92 58.91
N PRO A 166 7.73 -21.98 57.58
CA PRO A 166 7.03 -23.05 56.87
C PRO A 166 7.77 -24.37 56.92
N ASP A 167 6.96 -25.48 56.98
CA ASP A 167 7.41 -26.85 57.02
C ASP A 167 8.20 -27.28 55.76
N PRO A 168 9.15 -28.24 55.88
CA PRO A 168 9.94 -28.71 54.76
C PRO A 168 9.11 -29.58 53.80
N LEU A 169 9.42 -29.37 52.48
CA LEU A 169 8.86 -30.13 51.35
C LEU A 169 9.29 -31.60 51.38
N PRO A 170 8.40 -32.54 50.99
CA PRO A 170 8.75 -33.97 50.88
C PRO A 170 9.61 -34.25 49.63
N ASP A 171 10.53 -35.22 49.77
CA ASP A 171 11.46 -35.71 48.75
C ASP A 171 10.74 -36.31 47.52
N PRO A 172 11.28 -36.10 46.32
CA PRO A 172 10.76 -36.80 45.12
C PRO A 172 11.28 -38.24 45.06
N GLN A 173 10.35 -39.18 45.22
CA GLN A 173 10.63 -40.60 45.05
C GLN A 173 10.67 -41.00 43.58
N SER A 174 11.72 -41.74 43.27
CA SER A 174 12.06 -42.40 42.04
C SER A 174 11.00 -43.28 41.42
N ASP A 175 10.76 -43.15 40.15
CA ASP A 175 10.00 -44.09 39.33
C ASP A 175 10.90 -45.14 38.75
N PRO A 176 10.62 -46.43 38.86
CA PRO A 176 11.39 -47.48 38.20
C PRO A 176 10.81 -47.85 36.84
N LEU A 177 11.71 -47.98 35.88
CA LEU A 177 11.61 -48.61 34.58
C LEU A 177 10.68 -49.81 34.48
N SER A 178 9.91 -49.89 33.42
CA SER A 178 9.28 -51.11 32.93
C SER A 178 9.69 -51.38 31.48
N PRO A 179 10.02 -52.65 31.13
CA PRO A 179 10.49 -53.01 29.80
C PRO A 179 9.34 -53.43 28.89
N ARG A 180 9.63 -53.33 27.62
CA ARG A 180 8.83 -53.89 26.51
C ARG A 180 8.79 -55.43 26.54
N PRO A 181 7.88 -56.05 25.80
CA PRO A 181 8.16 -56.62 24.50
C PRO A 181 7.43 -55.93 23.34
#